data_9ca4910a3084b98dd3ff801d011ae48c
#
_entry.id   9ca4910a3084b98dd3ff801d011ae48c
#
_cell.length_a   1.000
_cell.length_b   1.000
_cell.length_c   1.000
_cell.angle_alpha   90.00
_cell.angle_beta   90.00
_cell.angle_gamma   90.00
#
_symmetry.space_group_name_H-M   'P 1'
#
loop_
_entity.id
_entity.type
_entity.pdbx_description
1 polymer ?
#
loop_
_entity_poly.entity_id
_entity_poly.type
_entity_poly.pdbx_seq_one_letter_code
_entity_poly.pdbx_strand_id
1 'polypeptide(L)'
;MTHRNHLGKPPMPSASPALSRRALLGGLASSSTAVGLGLATAAPAAQAQKLATKAHIVIAGSGLGGIAIAHRLGNLLDGAKITLIDAKEAHNYQPGYTLIASGVWPVEKVIDSNAELQPAGVQWVKDMVAEFDPVANTVVTRSGQRIAYDYLVVAVGTHQDWTQIEGMDVQAIGRNGLASVYPSSDAAVATWAAMDSFRQKGGQAVMTLPATALKCAGAPLKMTFMVRDRLAQAGTLGASSVQFYSALN
;
A
#
# COMPACT_ATOMS: atom_id res chain seq x y z
N MET A 1 51.76 -31.38 10.48
CA MET A 1 51.55 -30.55 11.68
C MET A 1 50.67 -29.38 11.31
N THR A 2 49.38 -29.51 11.56
CA THR A 2 48.36 -28.51 11.18
C THR A 2 47.71 -28.00 12.47
N HIS A 3 48.01 -26.74 12.83
CA HIS A 3 47.36 -26.05 13.93
C HIS A 3 46.03 -25.48 13.46
N ARG A 4 44.92 -26.01 14.00
CA ARG A 4 43.58 -25.36 13.92
C ARG A 4 43.47 -24.35 15.05
N ASN A 5 43.36 -23.06 14.70
CA ASN A 5 42.93 -22.00 15.61
C ASN A 5 41.41 -22.03 15.79
N HIS A 6 40.98 -22.38 17.01
CA HIS A 6 39.61 -22.18 17.46
C HIS A 6 39.42 -20.70 17.89
N LEU A 7 38.79 -19.91 17.07
CA LEU A 7 38.27 -18.60 17.50
C LEU A 7 36.92 -18.81 18.20
N GLY A 8 36.91 -18.56 19.50
CA GLY A 8 35.72 -18.63 20.34
C GLY A 8 34.70 -17.57 19.95
N LYS A 9 33.45 -18.00 19.85
CA LYS A 9 32.27 -17.16 19.59
C LYS A 9 32.03 -16.21 20.80
N PRO A 10 31.84 -14.89 20.60
CA PRO A 10 31.57 -14.00 21.72
C PRO A 10 30.18 -14.29 22.35
N PRO A 11 30.01 -14.07 23.66
CA PRO A 11 28.78 -14.33 24.36
C PRO A 11 27.67 -13.38 23.86
N MET A 12 26.48 -13.92 23.62
CA MET A 12 25.27 -13.15 23.27
C MET A 12 24.82 -12.32 24.47
N PRO A 13 24.35 -11.06 24.26
CA PRO A 13 23.79 -10.28 25.34
C PRO A 13 22.49 -10.94 25.84
N SER A 14 22.33 -10.97 27.16
CA SER A 14 21.16 -11.50 27.85
C SER A 14 19.89 -10.74 27.44
N ALA A 15 18.90 -11.48 26.95
CA ALA A 15 17.58 -10.93 26.61
C ALA A 15 16.91 -10.40 27.89
N SER A 16 16.50 -9.14 27.88
CA SER A 16 15.60 -8.56 28.89
C SER A 16 14.28 -9.33 28.91
N PRO A 17 13.67 -9.60 30.06
CA PRO A 17 12.41 -10.34 30.13
C PRO A 17 11.30 -9.57 29.47
N ALA A 18 10.77 -10.10 28.36
CA ALA A 18 9.58 -9.59 27.71
C ALA A 18 8.37 -9.78 28.64
N LEU A 19 7.73 -8.69 29.05
CA LEU A 19 6.47 -8.70 29.76
C LEU A 19 5.41 -9.47 28.95
N SER A 20 4.98 -10.62 29.45
CA SER A 20 3.97 -11.42 28.79
C SER A 20 2.59 -10.74 28.87
N ARG A 21 1.77 -10.86 27.82
CA ARG A 21 0.39 -10.34 27.79
C ARG A 21 -0.47 -10.83 28.97
N ARG A 22 -0.12 -11.97 29.58
CA ARG A 22 -0.77 -12.50 30.79
C ARG A 22 -0.40 -11.73 32.07
N ALA A 23 0.80 -11.16 32.15
CA ALA A 23 1.21 -10.35 33.31
C ALA A 23 0.50 -8.99 33.33
N LEU A 24 0.10 -8.46 32.17
CA LEU A 24 -0.66 -7.19 32.09
C LEU A 24 -2.13 -7.36 32.51
N LEU A 25 -2.71 -8.54 32.33
CA LEU A 25 -4.12 -8.83 32.66
C LEU A 25 -4.29 -9.37 34.10
N GLY A 26 -3.20 -9.87 34.72
CA GLY A 26 -3.22 -10.39 36.09
C GLY A 26 -3.11 -9.32 37.20
N GLY A 27 -2.74 -8.08 36.85
CA GLY A 27 -2.56 -6.97 37.80
C GLY A 27 -3.86 -6.24 38.20
N LEU A 28 -5.00 -6.59 37.62
CA LEU A 28 -6.30 -5.91 37.85
C LEU A 28 -7.28 -6.67 38.79
N ALA A 29 -6.87 -7.79 39.34
CA ALA A 29 -7.78 -8.65 40.13
C ALA A 29 -7.28 -8.91 41.56
N SER A 30 -6.90 -7.87 42.31
CA SER A 30 -6.82 -7.97 43.78
C SER A 30 -6.71 -6.60 44.47
N SER A 31 -7.82 -5.95 44.65
CA SER A 31 -8.10 -5.08 45.83
C SER A 31 -9.58 -4.68 45.81
N SER A 32 -10.41 -5.58 46.33
CA SER A 32 -11.74 -5.21 46.84
C SER A 32 -11.54 -4.61 48.24
N THR A 33 -12.03 -3.41 48.42
CA THR A 33 -12.54 -2.68 49.57
C THR A 33 -11.93 -1.29 49.70
N ALA A 34 -12.62 -0.32 49.10
CA ALA A 34 -12.93 0.98 49.73
C ALA A 34 -13.87 1.75 48.77
N VAL A 35 -15.11 1.92 49.21
CA VAL A 35 -16.08 2.84 48.62
C VAL A 35 -15.57 4.25 48.81
N GLY A 36 -15.10 4.84 47.71
CA GLY A 36 -14.77 6.25 47.60
C GLY A 36 -15.13 6.67 46.17
N LEU A 37 -16.21 7.47 45.99
CA LEU A 37 -16.51 8.15 44.76
C LEU A 37 -15.36 9.11 44.42
N GLY A 38 -14.30 8.57 43.82
CA GLY A 38 -13.29 9.33 43.18
C GLY A 38 -13.63 9.37 41.69
N LEU A 39 -14.10 10.50 41.18
CA LEU A 39 -14.09 10.82 39.76
C LEU A 39 -12.65 10.61 39.25
N ALA A 40 -12.43 9.48 38.60
CA ALA A 40 -11.21 9.28 37.82
C ALA A 40 -11.28 10.31 36.70
N THR A 41 -10.68 11.47 36.92
CA THR A 41 -10.36 12.39 35.81
C THR A 41 -9.39 11.65 34.91
N ALA A 42 -9.89 11.14 33.78
CA ALA A 42 -9.02 10.64 32.74
C ALA A 42 -8.02 11.78 32.44
N ALA A 43 -6.75 11.56 32.77
CA ALA A 43 -5.71 12.51 32.41
C ALA A 43 -5.82 12.74 30.91
N PRO A 44 -5.91 13.98 30.45
CA PRO A 44 -5.94 14.25 29.01
C PRO A 44 -4.69 13.61 28.43
N ALA A 45 -4.89 12.78 27.40
CA ALA A 45 -3.77 12.19 26.67
C ALA A 45 -2.87 13.35 26.27
N ALA A 46 -1.62 13.36 26.78
CA ALA A 46 -0.67 14.42 26.49
C ALA A 46 -0.54 14.51 24.98
N GLN A 47 -1.08 15.56 24.39
CA GLN A 47 -0.88 15.83 22.97
C GLN A 47 0.61 16.03 22.79
N ALA A 48 1.22 15.16 21.96
CA ALA A 48 2.63 15.28 21.65
C ALA A 48 2.88 16.70 21.11
N GLN A 49 3.79 17.44 21.76
CA GLN A 49 4.15 18.80 21.33
C GLN A 49 4.66 18.75 19.90
N LYS A 50 4.06 19.55 19.02
CA LYS A 50 4.51 19.65 17.64
C LYS A 50 5.92 20.26 17.58
N LEU A 51 6.74 19.76 16.67
CA LEU A 51 8.06 20.31 16.40
C LEU A 51 7.92 21.59 15.56
N ALA A 52 8.35 22.72 16.12
CA ALA A 52 8.34 23.99 15.41
C ALA A 52 9.43 24.00 14.33
N THR A 53 9.04 24.30 13.09
CA THR A 53 9.96 24.41 11.94
C THR A 53 9.34 25.29 10.85
N LYS A 54 10.19 25.96 10.06
CA LYS A 54 9.78 26.68 8.85
C LYS A 54 10.20 25.96 7.57
N ALA A 55 10.62 24.71 7.71
CA ALA A 55 11.09 23.92 6.57
C ALA A 55 10.02 23.78 5.48
N HIS A 56 10.44 23.86 4.23
CA HIS A 56 9.63 23.52 3.07
C HIS A 56 9.82 22.05 2.71
N ILE A 57 8.77 21.25 2.89
CA ILE A 57 8.76 19.83 2.59
C ILE A 57 7.96 19.62 1.29
N VAL A 58 8.61 19.07 0.29
CA VAL A 58 7.96 18.70 -0.98
C VAL A 58 7.72 17.20 -1.00
N ILE A 59 6.49 16.81 -1.32
CA ILE A 59 6.05 15.40 -1.46
C ILE A 59 5.66 15.18 -2.92
N ALA A 60 6.40 14.34 -3.62
CA ALA A 60 6.12 13.94 -4.99
C ALA A 60 5.20 12.72 -4.99
N GLY A 61 3.96 12.88 -5.43
CA GLY A 61 2.92 11.85 -5.50
C GLY A 61 1.86 11.95 -4.41
N SER A 62 0.58 11.97 -4.81
CA SER A 62 -0.62 12.00 -3.95
C SER A 62 -1.29 10.63 -3.80
N GLY A 63 -0.58 9.55 -4.06
CA GLY A 63 -1.05 8.22 -3.72
C GLY A 63 -1.12 8.01 -2.20
N LEU A 64 -1.48 6.80 -1.77
CA LEU A 64 -1.63 6.45 -0.34
C LEU A 64 -0.41 6.88 0.49
N GLY A 65 0.81 6.64 0.00
CA GLY A 65 2.05 7.01 0.71
C GLY A 65 2.21 8.51 0.88
N GLY A 66 1.99 9.28 -0.17
CA GLY A 66 2.15 10.74 -0.13
C GLY A 66 1.12 11.43 0.76
N ILE A 67 -0.17 11.06 0.64
CA ILE A 67 -1.24 11.60 1.50
C ILE A 67 -1.01 11.21 2.96
N ALA A 68 -0.67 9.95 3.25
CA ALA A 68 -0.43 9.50 4.62
C ALA A 68 0.75 10.24 5.27
N ILE A 69 1.83 10.49 4.53
CA ILE A 69 2.98 11.29 5.02
C ILE A 69 2.58 12.74 5.22
N ALA A 70 1.82 13.34 4.29
CA ALA A 70 1.34 14.72 4.43
C ALA A 70 0.50 14.90 5.70
N HIS A 71 -0.44 13.99 6.00
CA HIS A 71 -1.20 13.99 7.25
C HIS A 71 -0.30 13.86 8.48
N ARG A 72 0.63 12.90 8.44
CA ARG A 72 1.54 12.66 9.57
C ARG A 72 2.43 13.87 9.85
N LEU A 73 2.99 14.48 8.82
CA LEU A 73 3.82 15.69 8.96
C LEU A 73 2.99 16.88 9.47
N GLY A 74 1.78 17.10 8.95
CA GLY A 74 0.88 18.15 9.43
C GLY A 74 0.48 18.00 10.91
N ASN A 75 0.45 16.75 11.41
CA ASN A 75 0.16 16.48 12.81
C ASN A 75 1.40 16.63 13.73
N LEU A 76 2.61 16.41 13.20
CA LEU A 76 3.86 16.43 13.97
C LEU A 76 4.59 17.78 13.94
N LEU A 77 4.36 18.57 12.90
CA LEU A 77 5.10 19.81 12.67
C LEU A 77 4.21 21.03 12.86
N ASP A 78 4.82 22.12 13.37
CA ASP A 78 4.20 23.43 13.48
C ASP A 78 5.00 24.44 12.65
N GLY A 79 4.32 25.14 11.73
CA GLY A 79 4.91 26.16 10.86
C GLY A 79 5.61 25.62 9.60
N ALA A 80 5.69 24.30 9.38
CA ALA A 80 6.24 23.74 8.14
C ALA A 80 5.36 24.11 6.93
N LYS A 81 5.99 24.41 5.79
CA LYS A 81 5.32 24.47 4.51
C LYS A 81 5.35 23.09 3.86
N ILE A 82 4.20 22.51 3.56
CA ILE A 82 4.09 21.20 2.89
C ILE A 82 3.48 21.42 1.50
N THR A 83 4.20 20.98 0.45
CA THR A 83 3.73 21.02 -0.93
C THR A 83 3.66 19.60 -1.45
N LEU A 84 2.48 19.20 -1.96
CA LEU A 84 2.23 17.91 -2.59
C LEU A 84 2.09 18.12 -4.09
N ILE A 85 2.80 17.31 -4.89
CA ILE A 85 2.81 17.42 -6.36
C ILE A 85 2.24 16.14 -6.95
N ASP A 86 1.09 16.22 -7.62
CA ASP A 86 0.50 15.15 -8.42
C ASP A 86 -0.57 15.72 -9.34
N ALA A 87 -0.64 15.22 -10.56
CA ALA A 87 -1.67 15.60 -11.52
C ALA A 87 -2.99 14.84 -11.31
N LYS A 88 -2.97 13.72 -10.57
CA LYS A 88 -4.13 12.85 -10.41
C LYS A 88 -5.12 13.45 -9.41
N GLU A 89 -6.38 13.56 -9.83
CA GLU A 89 -7.47 14.01 -8.97
C GLU A 89 -8.17 12.85 -8.26
N ALA A 90 -8.23 11.68 -8.90
CA ALA A 90 -8.80 10.48 -8.31
C ALA A 90 -7.78 9.74 -7.44
N HIS A 91 -8.17 9.44 -6.22
CA HIS A 91 -7.45 8.54 -5.33
C HIS A 91 -7.96 7.11 -5.51
N ASN A 92 -7.03 6.19 -5.77
CA ASN A 92 -7.40 4.80 -5.98
C ASN A 92 -6.85 3.91 -4.87
N TYR A 93 -7.74 3.24 -4.14
CA TYR A 93 -7.38 2.23 -3.15
C TYR A 93 -7.03 0.91 -3.83
N GLN A 94 -5.81 0.80 -4.35
CA GLN A 94 -5.34 -0.34 -5.14
C GLN A 94 -5.49 -1.72 -4.46
N PRO A 95 -5.35 -1.88 -3.12
CA PRO A 95 -5.59 -3.19 -2.49
C PRO A 95 -6.99 -3.74 -2.72
N GLY A 96 -7.97 -2.89 -3.00
CA GLY A 96 -9.34 -3.27 -3.34
C GLY A 96 -9.52 -3.82 -4.77
N TYR A 97 -8.57 -3.63 -5.66
CA TYR A 97 -8.69 -4.06 -7.06
C TYR A 97 -8.91 -5.58 -7.21
N THR A 98 -8.27 -6.39 -6.36
CA THR A 98 -8.52 -7.84 -6.35
C THR A 98 -9.96 -8.18 -5.95
N LEU A 99 -10.59 -7.35 -5.11
CA LEU A 99 -11.99 -7.53 -4.70
C LEU A 99 -12.96 -7.13 -5.82
N ILE A 100 -12.61 -6.10 -6.61
CA ILE A 100 -13.36 -5.75 -7.82
C ILE A 100 -13.23 -6.88 -8.85
N ALA A 101 -11.99 -7.28 -9.17
CA ALA A 101 -11.69 -8.30 -10.16
C ALA A 101 -12.27 -9.68 -9.84
N SER A 102 -12.72 -9.89 -8.61
CA SER A 102 -13.43 -11.09 -8.18
C SER A 102 -14.93 -10.88 -7.90
N GLY A 103 -15.48 -9.70 -8.20
CA GLY A 103 -16.90 -9.39 -8.02
C GLY A 103 -17.35 -9.29 -6.56
N VAL A 104 -16.44 -9.02 -5.61
CA VAL A 104 -16.76 -8.82 -4.19
C VAL A 104 -17.15 -7.37 -3.91
N TRP A 105 -16.45 -6.42 -4.57
CA TRP A 105 -16.70 -4.99 -4.42
C TRP A 105 -17.05 -4.34 -5.75
N PRO A 106 -17.98 -3.38 -5.74
CA PRO A 106 -18.14 -2.47 -6.86
C PRO A 106 -16.96 -1.49 -6.92
N VAL A 107 -16.73 -0.89 -8.10
CA VAL A 107 -15.56 -0.03 -8.36
C VAL A 107 -15.57 1.25 -7.53
N GLU A 108 -16.72 1.76 -7.19
CA GLU A 108 -16.92 3.00 -6.43
C GLU A 108 -16.30 2.92 -5.02
N LYS A 109 -16.15 1.71 -4.48
CA LYS A 109 -15.50 1.50 -3.16
C LYS A 109 -14.01 1.77 -3.13
N VAL A 110 -13.38 1.95 -4.26
CA VAL A 110 -11.92 2.13 -4.35
C VAL A 110 -11.51 3.47 -4.95
N ILE A 111 -12.49 4.31 -5.29
CA ILE A 111 -12.24 5.61 -5.91
C ILE A 111 -12.70 6.70 -4.95
N ASP A 112 -11.77 7.54 -4.53
CA ASP A 112 -11.98 8.72 -3.71
C ASP A 112 -11.41 9.96 -4.42
N SER A 113 -11.62 11.13 -3.84
CA SER A 113 -11.03 12.38 -4.31
C SER A 113 -9.74 12.69 -3.56
N ASN A 114 -8.64 12.91 -4.29
CA ASN A 114 -7.40 13.40 -3.69
C ASN A 114 -7.60 14.75 -2.98
N ALA A 115 -8.52 15.60 -3.48
CA ALA A 115 -8.82 16.87 -2.85
C ALA A 115 -9.47 16.71 -1.47
N GLU A 116 -10.35 15.72 -1.31
CA GLU A 116 -11.02 15.42 -0.04
C GLU A 116 -10.10 14.74 0.97
N LEU A 117 -9.15 13.94 0.47
CA LEU A 117 -8.18 13.23 1.31
C LEU A 117 -6.97 14.08 1.71
N GLN A 118 -6.80 15.25 1.12
CA GLN A 118 -5.67 16.12 1.40
C GLN A 118 -5.82 16.79 2.77
N PRO A 119 -4.78 16.79 3.62
CA PRO A 119 -4.84 17.48 4.90
C PRO A 119 -4.90 19.00 4.72
N ALA A 120 -5.60 19.66 5.64
CA ALA A 120 -5.66 21.13 5.67
C ALA A 120 -4.26 21.75 5.76
N GLY A 121 -4.04 22.86 5.05
CA GLY A 121 -2.78 23.59 5.06
C GLY A 121 -1.70 23.03 4.13
N VAL A 122 -1.94 21.93 3.44
CA VAL A 122 -1.04 21.41 2.40
C VAL A 122 -1.34 22.08 1.07
N GLN A 123 -0.31 22.59 0.41
CA GLN A 123 -0.41 23.15 -0.94
C GLN A 123 -0.38 22.01 -1.95
N TRP A 124 -1.41 21.89 -2.78
CA TRP A 124 -1.43 20.92 -3.88
C TRP A 124 -1.05 21.59 -5.20
N VAL A 125 0.02 21.09 -5.83
CA VAL A 125 0.42 21.43 -7.18
C VAL A 125 -0.11 20.35 -8.11
N LYS A 126 -1.16 20.66 -8.88
CA LYS A 126 -1.81 19.75 -9.82
C LYS A 126 -0.98 19.61 -11.11
N ASP A 127 0.19 18.99 -10.99
CA ASP A 127 1.11 18.76 -12.09
C ASP A 127 1.91 17.47 -11.86
N MET A 128 2.62 17.00 -12.86
CA MET A 128 3.51 15.85 -12.76
C MET A 128 4.94 16.30 -12.52
N VAL A 129 5.66 15.56 -11.69
CA VAL A 129 7.12 15.74 -11.58
C VAL A 129 7.77 15.27 -12.88
N ALA A 130 8.63 16.12 -13.45
CA ALA A 130 9.45 15.83 -14.61
C ALA A 130 10.89 15.51 -14.23
N GLU A 131 11.45 16.21 -13.21
CA GLU A 131 12.84 16.07 -12.83
C GLU A 131 13.03 16.30 -11.33
N PHE A 132 13.96 15.57 -10.74
CA PHE A 132 14.48 15.79 -9.40
C PHE A 132 15.93 16.29 -9.52
N ASP A 133 16.20 17.49 -9.00
CA ASP A 133 17.56 18.05 -8.90
C ASP A 133 17.98 18.06 -7.41
N PRO A 134 18.62 16.99 -6.92
CA PRO A 134 19.03 16.91 -5.52
C PRO A 134 20.23 17.79 -5.18
N VAL A 135 20.97 18.29 -6.18
CA VAL A 135 22.09 19.19 -5.96
C VAL A 135 21.59 20.60 -5.69
N ALA A 136 20.58 21.05 -6.45
CA ALA A 136 19.95 22.35 -6.26
C ALA A 136 18.79 22.32 -5.26
N ASN A 137 18.45 21.15 -4.67
CA ASN A 137 17.28 20.95 -3.82
C ASN A 137 16.00 21.47 -4.48
N THR A 138 15.76 21.05 -5.72
CA THR A 138 14.64 21.53 -6.53
C THR A 138 13.93 20.37 -7.24
N VAL A 139 12.60 20.45 -7.29
CA VAL A 139 11.76 19.59 -8.15
C VAL A 139 11.28 20.43 -9.32
N VAL A 140 11.36 19.89 -10.53
CA VAL A 140 10.82 20.54 -11.74
C VAL A 140 9.56 19.78 -12.15
N THR A 141 8.47 20.48 -12.37
CA THR A 141 7.22 19.90 -12.85
C THR A 141 7.20 19.85 -14.38
N ARG A 142 6.25 19.12 -14.95
CA ARG A 142 6.09 18.99 -16.41
C ARG A 142 5.76 20.33 -17.08
N SER A 143 5.05 21.23 -16.39
CA SER A 143 4.78 22.59 -16.87
C SER A 143 6.00 23.53 -16.75
N GLY A 144 7.12 23.07 -16.21
CA GLY A 144 8.35 23.85 -16.03
C GLY A 144 8.42 24.61 -14.70
N GLN A 145 7.47 24.45 -13.79
CA GLN A 145 7.55 25.07 -12.48
C GLN A 145 8.71 24.46 -11.67
N ARG A 146 9.57 25.31 -11.10
CA ARG A 146 10.66 24.91 -10.22
C ARG A 146 10.26 25.14 -8.76
N ILE A 147 10.32 24.10 -7.94
CA ILE A 147 9.90 24.12 -6.53
C ILE A 147 11.09 23.71 -5.68
N ALA A 148 11.66 24.68 -4.95
CA ALA A 148 12.74 24.43 -4.01
C ALA A 148 12.21 23.76 -2.74
N TYR A 149 13.06 22.97 -2.08
CA TYR A 149 12.71 22.26 -0.85
C TYR A 149 13.88 22.21 0.13
N ASP A 150 13.56 22.08 1.41
CA ASP A 150 14.52 21.67 2.45
C ASP A 150 14.54 20.15 2.58
N TYR A 151 13.36 19.51 2.40
CA TYR A 151 13.21 18.06 2.43
C TYR A 151 12.33 17.58 1.26
N LEU A 152 12.75 16.49 0.63
CA LEU A 152 11.99 15.84 -0.44
C LEU A 152 11.54 14.44 -0.01
N VAL A 153 10.25 14.16 -0.21
CA VAL A 153 9.67 12.83 -0.07
C VAL A 153 9.25 12.34 -1.45
N VAL A 154 9.81 11.23 -1.91
CA VAL A 154 9.45 10.62 -3.18
C VAL A 154 8.44 9.50 -2.92
N ALA A 155 7.17 9.72 -3.29
CA ALA A 155 6.04 8.83 -3.08
C ALA A 155 5.28 8.55 -4.40
N VAL A 156 5.98 8.57 -5.53
CA VAL A 156 5.41 8.47 -6.89
C VAL A 156 4.80 7.11 -7.24
N GLY A 157 5.00 6.10 -6.39
CA GLY A 157 4.53 4.74 -6.63
C GLY A 157 5.39 3.96 -7.61
N THR A 158 4.76 3.00 -8.31
CA THR A 158 5.44 2.12 -9.25
C THR A 158 4.80 2.21 -10.63
N HIS A 159 5.60 2.07 -11.66
CA HIS A 159 5.17 1.86 -13.03
C HIS A 159 5.19 0.37 -13.37
N GLN A 160 4.19 -0.10 -14.13
CA GLN A 160 4.16 -1.45 -14.68
C GLN A 160 4.56 -1.38 -16.15
N ASP A 161 5.68 -1.99 -16.48
CA ASP A 161 6.20 -2.00 -17.84
C ASP A 161 5.66 -3.20 -18.62
N TRP A 162 4.50 -3.03 -19.22
CA TRP A 162 3.82 -4.05 -20.00
C TRP A 162 4.56 -4.36 -21.32
N THR A 163 5.42 -3.46 -21.76
CA THR A 163 6.19 -3.64 -23.02
C THR A 163 7.21 -4.78 -22.92
N GLN A 164 7.56 -5.19 -21.69
CA GLN A 164 8.44 -6.35 -21.45
C GLN A 164 7.78 -7.71 -21.75
N ILE A 165 6.47 -7.72 -21.98
CA ILE A 165 5.73 -8.96 -22.27
C ILE A 165 5.35 -8.92 -23.76
N GLU A 166 5.99 -9.79 -24.56
CA GLU A 166 5.73 -9.88 -25.99
C GLU A 166 4.24 -10.19 -26.26
N GLY A 167 3.62 -9.43 -27.15
CA GLY A 167 2.22 -9.56 -27.52
C GLY A 167 1.23 -9.02 -26.48
N MET A 168 1.69 -8.43 -25.38
CA MET A 168 0.79 -7.85 -24.38
C MET A 168 0.17 -6.55 -24.87
N ASP A 169 -1.16 -6.54 -24.91
CA ASP A 169 -1.96 -5.33 -25.10
C ASP A 169 -2.83 -5.07 -23.87
N VAL A 170 -2.53 -3.98 -23.16
CA VAL A 170 -3.29 -3.57 -21.94
C VAL A 170 -4.76 -3.29 -22.28
N GLN A 171 -5.06 -2.86 -23.52
CA GLN A 171 -6.42 -2.60 -23.97
C GLN A 171 -7.22 -3.89 -24.23
N ALA A 172 -6.53 -5.03 -24.33
CA ALA A 172 -7.18 -6.34 -24.48
C ALA A 172 -7.60 -6.97 -23.14
N ILE A 173 -7.29 -6.35 -22.02
CA ILE A 173 -7.71 -6.84 -20.68
C ILE A 173 -9.24 -6.92 -20.64
N GLY A 174 -9.76 -8.06 -20.16
CA GLY A 174 -11.19 -8.39 -20.15
C GLY A 174 -11.67 -9.11 -21.40
N ARG A 175 -10.82 -9.29 -22.42
CA ARG A 175 -11.15 -9.94 -23.68
C ARG A 175 -10.20 -11.12 -23.96
N ASN A 176 -10.66 -12.08 -24.75
CA ASN A 176 -9.87 -13.23 -25.21
C ASN A 176 -9.17 -14.03 -24.09
N GLY A 177 -9.74 -14.06 -22.90
CA GLY A 177 -9.17 -14.73 -21.74
C GLY A 177 -8.02 -13.97 -21.06
N LEU A 178 -7.67 -12.75 -21.52
CA LEU A 178 -6.65 -11.94 -20.86
C LEU A 178 -7.24 -11.18 -19.68
N ALA A 179 -6.58 -11.28 -18.52
CA ALA A 179 -6.97 -10.60 -17.29
C ALA A 179 -5.76 -9.98 -16.59
N SER A 180 -5.92 -8.81 -16.01
CA SER A 180 -4.93 -8.20 -15.14
C SER A 180 -5.58 -7.17 -14.23
N VAL A 181 -5.20 -7.20 -12.95
CA VAL A 181 -5.91 -6.48 -11.88
C VAL A 181 -5.38 -5.04 -11.71
N TYR A 182 -4.07 -4.83 -11.86
CA TYR A 182 -3.41 -3.62 -11.36
C TYR A 182 -3.09 -2.52 -12.37
N PRO A 183 -3.40 -2.60 -13.65
CA PRO A 183 -3.24 -1.45 -14.55
C PRO A 183 -4.10 -0.25 -14.12
N SER A 184 -5.37 -0.51 -13.75
CA SER A 184 -6.32 0.50 -13.28
C SER A 184 -7.53 -0.14 -12.59
N SER A 185 -8.40 0.66 -11.99
CA SER A 185 -9.72 0.22 -11.52
C SER A 185 -10.58 -0.33 -12.65
N ASP A 186 -10.51 0.28 -13.85
CA ASP A 186 -11.25 -0.19 -15.05
C ASP A 186 -10.74 -1.54 -15.52
N ALA A 187 -9.43 -1.78 -15.48
CA ALA A 187 -8.84 -3.09 -15.77
C ALA A 187 -9.32 -4.16 -14.78
N ALA A 188 -9.50 -3.80 -13.51
CA ALA A 188 -10.08 -4.70 -12.51
C ALA A 188 -11.55 -5.03 -12.80
N VAL A 189 -12.34 -4.05 -13.26
CA VAL A 189 -13.74 -4.26 -13.71
C VAL A 189 -13.77 -5.16 -14.95
N ALA A 190 -12.93 -4.89 -15.95
CA ALA A 190 -12.82 -5.71 -17.16
C ALA A 190 -12.37 -7.15 -16.82
N THR A 191 -11.44 -7.30 -15.87
CA THR A 191 -11.02 -8.61 -15.36
C THR A 191 -12.19 -9.36 -14.72
N TRP A 192 -13.04 -8.67 -13.94
CA TRP A 192 -14.23 -9.29 -13.39
C TRP A 192 -15.19 -9.79 -14.46
N ALA A 193 -15.45 -9.02 -15.51
CA ALA A 193 -16.32 -9.42 -16.60
C ALA A 193 -15.80 -10.71 -17.29
N ALA A 194 -14.47 -10.80 -17.55
CA ALA A 194 -13.87 -12.02 -18.07
C ALA A 194 -13.97 -13.18 -17.10
N MET A 195 -13.74 -12.95 -15.81
CA MET A 195 -13.84 -13.98 -14.77
C MET A 195 -15.27 -14.46 -14.55
N ASP A 196 -16.26 -13.56 -14.60
CA ASP A 196 -17.66 -13.93 -14.47
C ASP A 196 -18.12 -14.87 -15.59
N SER A 197 -17.69 -14.58 -16.82
CA SER A 197 -17.92 -15.49 -17.96
C SER A 197 -17.17 -16.82 -17.78
N PHE A 198 -15.92 -16.78 -17.33
CA PHE A 198 -15.10 -17.97 -17.11
C PHE A 198 -15.68 -18.88 -16.02
N ARG A 199 -16.07 -18.35 -14.86
CA ARG A 199 -16.62 -19.14 -13.76
C ARG A 199 -17.92 -19.86 -14.11
N GLN A 200 -18.68 -19.35 -15.07
CA GLN A 200 -19.91 -20.01 -15.52
C GLN A 200 -19.65 -21.20 -16.46
N LYS A 201 -18.57 -21.14 -17.24
CA LYS A 201 -18.23 -22.14 -18.26
C LYS A 201 -17.22 -23.16 -17.73
N GLY A 202 -16.40 -22.81 -16.77
CA GLY A 202 -15.21 -23.56 -16.40
C GLY A 202 -14.11 -23.46 -17.45
N GLY A 203 -13.08 -24.27 -17.29
CA GLY A 203 -11.95 -24.33 -18.22
C GLY A 203 -10.61 -24.19 -17.50
N GLN A 204 -9.62 -23.61 -18.20
CA GLN A 204 -8.26 -23.44 -17.69
C GLN A 204 -7.97 -21.97 -17.33
N ALA A 205 -7.59 -21.71 -16.07
CA ALA A 205 -7.06 -20.44 -15.62
C ALA A 205 -5.56 -20.59 -15.34
N VAL A 206 -4.77 -19.71 -15.95
CA VAL A 206 -3.32 -19.61 -15.73
C VAL A 206 -3.05 -18.31 -15.00
N MET A 207 -2.53 -18.42 -13.79
CA MET A 207 -2.15 -17.29 -12.94
C MET A 207 -0.63 -17.15 -12.93
N THR A 208 -0.13 -15.93 -13.08
CA THR A 208 1.32 -15.70 -13.19
C THR A 208 1.83 -14.70 -12.17
N LEU A 209 3.05 -14.95 -11.72
CA LEU A 209 3.85 -14.05 -10.89
C LEU A 209 5.17 -13.77 -11.62
N PRO A 210 5.45 -12.50 -12.02
CA PRO A 210 6.69 -12.17 -12.71
C PRO A 210 7.92 -12.23 -11.78
N ALA A 211 9.12 -12.27 -12.36
CA ALA A 211 10.39 -12.29 -11.62
C ALA A 211 10.77 -10.94 -11.01
N THR A 212 10.04 -9.88 -11.33
CA THR A 212 10.31 -8.53 -10.81
C THR A 212 9.81 -8.36 -9.38
N ALA A 213 10.44 -7.45 -8.64
CA ALA A 213 9.99 -7.10 -7.30
C ALA A 213 8.54 -6.57 -7.32
N LEU A 214 7.69 -7.12 -6.46
CA LEU A 214 6.28 -6.73 -6.32
C LEU A 214 6.07 -5.97 -5.01
N LYS A 215 5.31 -4.88 -5.08
CA LYS A 215 4.89 -4.16 -3.87
C LYS A 215 3.95 -4.97 -2.96
N CYS A 216 3.21 -5.93 -3.51
CA CYS A 216 2.28 -6.80 -2.80
C CYS A 216 2.47 -8.25 -3.26
N ALA A 217 3.49 -8.93 -2.73
CA ALA A 217 3.86 -10.29 -3.13
C ALA A 217 2.74 -11.33 -2.92
N GLY A 218 1.81 -11.10 -2.00
CA GLY A 218 0.66 -11.96 -1.75
C GLY A 218 -0.51 -11.81 -2.72
N ALA A 219 -0.55 -10.73 -3.52
CA ALA A 219 -1.70 -10.44 -4.39
C ALA A 219 -1.95 -11.48 -5.48
N PRO A 220 -0.93 -12.02 -6.18
CA PRO A 220 -1.14 -13.06 -7.18
C PRO A 220 -1.74 -14.35 -6.59
N LEU A 221 -1.25 -14.80 -5.44
CA LEU A 221 -1.83 -15.95 -4.72
C LEU A 221 -3.24 -15.66 -4.22
N LYS A 222 -3.48 -14.48 -3.65
CA LYS A 222 -4.82 -14.05 -3.25
C LYS A 222 -5.78 -14.14 -4.43
N MET A 223 -5.39 -13.62 -5.60
CA MET A 223 -6.24 -13.65 -6.78
C MET A 223 -6.50 -15.10 -7.25
N THR A 224 -5.50 -15.97 -7.20
CA THR A 224 -5.63 -17.40 -7.52
C THR A 224 -6.68 -18.09 -6.63
N PHE A 225 -6.63 -17.84 -5.32
CA PHE A 225 -7.62 -18.38 -4.40
C PHE A 225 -9.02 -17.82 -4.65
N MET A 226 -9.14 -16.56 -5.00
CA MET A 226 -10.42 -15.92 -5.32
C MET A 226 -11.02 -16.50 -6.61
N VAL A 227 -10.21 -16.76 -7.65
CA VAL A 227 -10.66 -17.48 -8.86
C VAL A 227 -11.20 -18.84 -8.51
N ARG A 228 -10.45 -19.61 -7.73
CA ARG A 228 -10.89 -20.96 -7.30
C ARG A 228 -12.20 -20.92 -6.49
N ASP A 229 -12.33 -19.95 -5.59
CA ASP A 229 -13.54 -19.77 -4.79
C ASP A 229 -14.76 -19.46 -5.68
N ARG A 230 -14.60 -18.57 -6.67
CA ARG A 230 -15.68 -18.25 -7.62
C ARG A 230 -16.10 -19.44 -8.49
N LEU A 231 -15.16 -20.29 -8.89
CA LEU A 231 -15.47 -21.55 -9.59
C LEU A 231 -16.23 -22.53 -8.68
N ALA A 232 -15.83 -22.62 -7.41
CA ALA A 232 -16.55 -23.47 -6.45
C ALA A 232 -17.98 -22.99 -6.21
N GLN A 233 -18.19 -21.68 -6.03
CA GLN A 233 -19.51 -21.07 -5.87
C GLN A 233 -20.40 -21.26 -7.11
N ALA A 234 -19.82 -21.29 -8.31
CA ALA A 234 -20.52 -21.54 -9.56
C ALA A 234 -20.76 -23.03 -9.86
N GLY A 235 -20.21 -23.95 -9.06
CA GLY A 235 -20.31 -25.38 -9.28
C GLY A 235 -19.44 -25.92 -10.42
N THR A 236 -18.54 -25.12 -10.96
CA THR A 236 -17.69 -25.44 -12.15
C THR A 236 -16.26 -25.81 -11.78
N LEU A 237 -15.91 -25.84 -10.50
CA LEU A 237 -14.54 -26.13 -10.05
C LEU A 237 -14.05 -27.51 -10.53
N GLY A 238 -14.92 -28.53 -10.52
CA GLY A 238 -14.57 -29.87 -10.98
C GLY A 238 -14.31 -29.99 -12.49
N ALA A 239 -14.83 -29.03 -13.28
CA ALA A 239 -14.60 -28.90 -14.72
C ALA A 239 -13.52 -27.87 -15.06
N SER A 240 -12.78 -27.41 -14.06
CA SER A 240 -11.82 -26.33 -14.23
C SER A 240 -10.44 -26.70 -13.69
N SER A 241 -9.40 -26.10 -14.27
CA SER A 241 -8.02 -26.15 -13.79
C SER A 241 -7.55 -24.73 -13.46
N VAL A 242 -6.99 -24.54 -12.27
CA VAL A 242 -6.35 -23.28 -11.86
C VAL A 242 -4.88 -23.56 -11.60
N GLN A 243 -4.02 -23.02 -12.43
CA GLN A 243 -2.57 -23.21 -12.37
C GLN A 243 -1.89 -21.91 -12.00
N PHE A 244 -0.91 -21.98 -11.10
CA PHE A 244 -0.11 -20.83 -10.68
C PHE A 244 1.35 -21.03 -11.09
N TYR A 245 1.87 -20.10 -11.86
CA TYR A 245 3.26 -20.09 -12.29
C TYR A 245 4.00 -18.92 -11.64
N SER A 246 5.10 -19.23 -10.97
CA SER A 246 5.99 -18.23 -10.36
C SER A 246 7.31 -18.23 -11.10
N ALA A 247 7.78 -17.06 -11.46
CA ALA A 247 9.14 -16.86 -11.95
C ALA A 247 10.15 -16.63 -10.80
N LEU A 248 9.69 -16.62 -9.56
CA LEU A 248 10.55 -16.59 -8.36
C LEU A 248 10.92 -18.02 -7.96
N ASN A 249 12.21 -18.22 -7.71
CA ASN A 249 12.75 -19.48 -7.15
C ASN A 249 12.51 -19.57 -5.65
#